data_27c14b7568a7d96dbb40fae825ecb772
#
_entry.id   27c14b7568a7d96dbb40fae825ecb772
#
_cell.length_a   1.000
_cell.length_b   1.000
_cell.length_c   1.000
_cell.angle_alpha   90.00
_cell.angle_beta   90.00
_cell.angle_gamma   90.00
#
_symmetry.space_group_name_H-M   'P 1'
#
loop_
_entity.id
_entity.type
_entity.pdbx_description
1 polymer ?
#
loop_
_entity_poly.entity_id
_entity_poly.type
_entity_poly.pdbx_seq_one_letter_code
_entity_poly.pdbx_strand_id
1 'polypeptide(L)'
;MTTEVWERLERLADEVEAGVASRFSELDRIAERNQWRVIRAFQQHKVSDYHFAGSTGYGYNDRGREVLDLVYADVFGAETALVRPHFASGTHTISCALFGVLRPGDELLYITGKPYDTLHKVIGKPGDGTGSLQDWGVSYREVDLTDEGAVDEAAVRAAISPQTRVIGIQRSRGYAWRPSFTIDEIARMVELVKSVKPDVLVFVDNCYGEFTEEREPTEVGVDLMAGSLIKNPGGGLAATGGYICGTTAAVEAASYRLTAPGIGGEVGAMLGTTRSLYQGLFLAPHIVGQALRGSVFAAALFERLGFETSPAWDARRTDLIQAIRFRDERLLIAFVQGIQRAAAVDAHVTPEPWDMPGYTHPVIMAAGTFMQGGSLELSADAPIREPYIAYMQGGLTYSHVKLGVLTALSGMEIMNKL
;
A
#
# COMPACT_ATOMS: atom_id res chain seq x y z
N MET A 1 -28.93 -8.36 16.89
CA MET A 1 -27.88 -8.82 17.83
C MET A 1 -28.41 -8.64 19.25
N THR A 2 -28.33 -9.65 20.11
CA THR A 2 -28.78 -9.55 21.50
C THR A 2 -27.70 -8.87 22.35
N THR A 3 -28.11 -8.19 23.45
CA THR A 3 -27.17 -7.54 24.39
C THR A 3 -26.15 -8.53 24.95
N GLU A 4 -26.58 -9.75 25.27
CA GLU A 4 -25.73 -10.81 25.81
C GLU A 4 -24.59 -11.22 24.86
N VAL A 5 -24.87 -11.33 23.56
CA VAL A 5 -23.87 -11.64 22.53
C VAL A 5 -22.83 -10.52 22.46
N TRP A 6 -23.27 -9.27 22.52
CA TRP A 6 -22.36 -8.13 22.47
C TRP A 6 -21.46 -8.06 23.70
N GLU A 7 -21.99 -8.21 24.91
CA GLU A 7 -21.20 -8.26 26.15
C GLU A 7 -20.14 -9.37 26.14
N ARG A 8 -20.46 -10.51 25.53
CA ARG A 8 -19.50 -11.61 25.38
C ARG A 8 -18.37 -11.25 24.42
N LEU A 9 -18.69 -10.60 23.30
CA LEU A 9 -17.71 -10.11 22.34
C LEU A 9 -16.79 -9.03 22.94
N GLU A 10 -17.34 -8.12 23.74
CA GLU A 10 -16.55 -7.10 24.45
C GLU A 10 -15.56 -7.74 25.44
N ARG A 11 -16.00 -8.69 26.25
CA ARG A 11 -15.09 -9.43 27.16
C ARG A 11 -13.96 -10.14 26.39
N LEU A 12 -14.29 -10.80 25.27
CA LEU A 12 -13.29 -11.45 24.42
C LEU A 12 -12.30 -10.41 23.86
N ALA A 13 -12.78 -9.26 23.42
CA ALA A 13 -11.95 -8.19 22.90
C ALA A 13 -10.99 -7.64 23.97
N ASP A 14 -11.47 -7.42 25.20
CA ASP A 14 -10.65 -6.93 26.30
C ASP A 14 -9.52 -7.93 26.67
N GLU A 15 -9.82 -9.23 26.65
CA GLU A 15 -8.81 -10.28 26.86
C GLU A 15 -7.76 -10.30 25.72
N VAL A 16 -8.20 -10.13 24.47
CA VAL A 16 -7.29 -10.06 23.30
C VAL A 16 -6.40 -8.82 23.41
N GLU A 17 -6.98 -7.65 23.70
CA GLU A 17 -6.21 -6.41 23.87
C GLU A 17 -5.15 -6.52 24.95
N ALA A 18 -5.49 -7.11 26.09
CA ALA A 18 -4.54 -7.38 27.17
C ALA A 18 -3.36 -8.26 26.68
N GLY A 19 -3.66 -9.27 25.86
CA GLY A 19 -2.66 -10.19 25.31
C GLY A 19 -1.71 -9.54 24.30
N VAL A 20 -2.17 -8.53 23.55
CA VAL A 20 -1.37 -7.87 22.49
C VAL A 20 -0.79 -6.50 22.90
N ALA A 21 -0.92 -6.09 24.16
CA ALA A 21 -0.53 -4.76 24.64
C ALA A 21 0.95 -4.40 24.34
N SER A 22 1.87 -5.37 24.39
CA SER A 22 3.27 -5.16 24.06
C SER A 22 3.48 -4.80 22.59
N ARG A 23 2.71 -5.43 21.68
CA ARG A 23 2.74 -5.13 20.24
C ARG A 23 2.17 -3.73 19.97
N PHE A 24 1.10 -3.35 20.65
CA PHE A 24 0.57 -1.99 20.53
C PHE A 24 1.60 -0.95 20.94
N SER A 25 2.31 -1.17 22.05
CA SER A 25 3.36 -0.26 22.51
C SER A 25 4.55 -0.17 21.52
N GLU A 26 4.86 -1.24 20.80
CA GLU A 26 5.88 -1.21 19.74
C GLU A 26 5.41 -0.40 18.53
N LEU A 27 4.17 -0.61 18.07
CA LEU A 27 3.59 0.14 16.97
C LEU A 27 3.48 1.64 17.28
N ASP A 28 3.11 1.98 18.51
CA ASP A 28 3.04 3.39 18.96
C ASP A 28 4.43 4.05 18.90
N ARG A 29 5.51 3.33 19.26
CA ARG A 29 6.89 3.85 19.13
C ARG A 29 7.30 4.06 17.67
N ILE A 30 6.95 3.15 16.76
CA ILE A 30 7.21 3.32 15.33
C ILE A 30 6.45 4.54 14.81
N ALA A 31 5.18 4.69 15.15
CA ALA A 31 4.37 5.84 14.77
C ALA A 31 4.96 7.16 15.31
N GLU A 32 5.42 7.20 16.57
CA GLU A 32 6.08 8.36 17.16
C GLU A 32 7.36 8.75 16.41
N ARG A 33 8.24 7.79 16.08
CA ARG A 33 9.47 8.07 15.34
C ARG A 33 9.19 8.59 13.94
N ASN A 34 8.23 8.02 13.23
CA ASN A 34 7.79 8.51 11.94
C ASN A 34 7.15 9.91 12.05
N GLN A 35 6.37 10.17 13.12
CA GLN A 35 5.83 11.51 13.38
C GLN A 35 6.93 12.56 13.56
N TRP A 36 7.99 12.22 14.30
CA TRP A 36 9.16 13.10 14.44
C TRP A 36 9.84 13.36 13.11
N ARG A 37 9.98 12.35 12.25
CA ARG A 37 10.53 12.50 10.90
C ARG A 37 9.70 13.50 10.08
N VAL A 38 8.39 13.35 10.04
CA VAL A 38 7.49 14.27 9.34
C VAL A 38 7.61 15.70 9.89
N ILE A 39 7.56 15.89 11.22
CA ILE A 39 7.67 17.22 11.83
C ILE A 39 9.00 17.88 11.48
N ARG A 40 10.12 17.13 11.52
CA ARG A 40 11.44 17.67 11.16
C ARG A 40 11.50 18.14 9.71
N ALA A 41 10.94 17.37 8.77
CA ALA A 41 10.87 17.76 7.36
C ALA A 41 10.05 19.05 7.18
N PHE A 42 8.89 19.17 7.85
CA PHE A 42 8.09 20.41 7.84
C PHE A 42 8.89 21.61 8.38
N GLN A 43 9.61 21.44 9.48
CA GLN A 43 10.43 22.49 10.10
C GLN A 43 11.61 22.89 9.20
N GLN A 44 12.31 21.91 8.62
CA GLN A 44 13.45 22.12 7.73
C GLN A 44 13.06 22.95 6.52
N HIS A 45 11.92 22.62 5.88
CA HIS A 45 11.41 23.35 4.74
C HIS A 45 10.53 24.54 5.10
N LYS A 46 10.46 24.91 6.40
CA LYS A 46 9.74 26.09 6.90
C LYS A 46 8.31 26.15 6.41
N VAL A 47 7.61 24.98 6.44
CA VAL A 47 6.20 24.92 6.02
C VAL A 47 5.40 25.96 6.79
N SER A 48 4.66 26.79 6.06
CA SER A 48 3.86 27.89 6.59
C SER A 48 2.50 27.95 5.89
N ASP A 49 1.58 28.75 6.42
CA ASP A 49 0.25 28.94 5.84
C ASP A 49 0.28 29.37 4.35
N TYR A 50 1.32 30.12 3.95
CA TYR A 50 1.54 30.51 2.56
C TYR A 50 1.59 29.31 1.59
N HIS A 51 2.14 28.17 2.01
CA HIS A 51 2.26 26.97 1.18
C HIS A 51 0.92 26.27 0.92
N PHE A 52 -0.13 26.65 1.65
CA PHE A 52 -1.48 26.07 1.44
C PHE A 52 -2.31 26.84 0.41
N ALA A 53 -1.79 27.98 -0.06
CA ALA A 53 -2.40 28.71 -1.17
C ALA A 53 -2.23 27.91 -2.47
N GLY A 54 -3.28 27.82 -3.25
CA GLY A 54 -3.23 27.14 -4.56
C GLY A 54 -2.78 28.09 -5.67
N SER A 55 -2.30 27.48 -6.75
CA SER A 55 -2.10 28.14 -8.05
C SER A 55 -3.18 27.72 -9.04
N THR A 56 -3.22 28.38 -10.22
CA THR A 56 -4.17 28.09 -11.30
C THR A 56 -3.44 27.88 -12.62
N GLY A 57 -4.13 27.33 -13.61
CA GLY A 57 -3.60 27.12 -14.96
C GLY A 57 -2.36 26.24 -14.95
N TYR A 58 -1.27 26.71 -15.50
CA TYR A 58 0.00 25.95 -15.55
C TYR A 58 0.63 25.75 -14.18
N GLY A 59 0.31 26.56 -13.18
CA GLY A 59 0.84 26.41 -11.84
C GLY A 59 2.34 26.62 -11.74
N TYR A 60 2.93 27.49 -12.56
CA TYR A 60 4.36 27.85 -12.43
C TYR A 60 4.64 28.50 -11.08
N ASN A 61 5.78 28.16 -10.49
CA ASN A 61 6.21 28.65 -9.17
C ASN A 61 5.18 28.39 -8.06
N ASP A 62 4.48 27.25 -8.12
CA ASP A 62 3.58 26.83 -7.05
C ASP A 62 4.40 26.39 -5.84
N ARG A 63 4.61 27.31 -4.90
CA ARG A 63 5.44 27.11 -3.72
C ARG A 63 4.92 25.98 -2.84
N GLY A 64 3.60 25.80 -2.77
CA GLY A 64 3.00 24.70 -2.02
C GLY A 64 3.39 23.34 -2.59
N ARG A 65 3.32 23.20 -3.91
CA ARG A 65 3.73 22.00 -4.64
C ARG A 65 5.23 21.74 -4.49
N GLU A 66 6.07 22.74 -4.76
CA GLU A 66 7.53 22.61 -4.71
C GLU A 66 8.02 22.18 -3.31
N VAL A 67 7.51 22.85 -2.27
CA VAL A 67 7.88 22.49 -0.89
C VAL A 67 7.31 21.15 -0.46
N LEU A 68 6.13 20.74 -0.96
CA LEU A 68 5.59 19.41 -0.69
C LEU A 68 6.50 18.30 -1.24
N ASP A 69 7.04 18.48 -2.46
CA ASP A 69 8.00 17.56 -3.04
C ASP A 69 9.26 17.43 -2.16
N LEU A 70 9.80 18.55 -1.68
CA LEU A 70 10.97 18.55 -0.77
C LEU A 70 10.67 17.86 0.57
N VAL A 71 9.51 18.12 1.16
CA VAL A 71 9.07 17.47 2.40
C VAL A 71 8.95 15.95 2.22
N TYR A 72 8.36 15.51 1.10
CA TYR A 72 8.28 14.07 0.80
C TYR A 72 9.66 13.44 0.58
N ALA A 73 10.56 14.12 -0.14
CA ALA A 73 11.93 13.64 -0.33
C ALA A 73 12.63 13.39 1.02
N ASP A 74 12.56 14.35 1.94
CA ASP A 74 13.15 14.20 3.27
C ASP A 74 12.47 13.11 4.12
N VAL A 75 11.13 13.08 4.13
CA VAL A 75 10.37 12.08 4.89
C VAL A 75 10.68 10.67 4.43
N PHE A 76 10.85 10.48 3.14
CA PHE A 76 11.14 9.15 2.57
C PHE A 76 12.64 8.90 2.34
N GLY A 77 13.52 9.81 2.72
CA GLY A 77 14.98 9.65 2.57
C GLY A 77 15.42 9.51 1.11
N ALA A 78 14.79 10.25 0.20
CA ALA A 78 15.07 10.25 -1.23
C ALA A 78 15.81 11.53 -1.66
N GLU A 79 16.48 11.52 -2.83
CA GLU A 79 17.08 12.73 -3.38
C GLU A 79 16.02 13.76 -3.79
N THR A 80 14.89 13.27 -4.34
CA THR A 80 13.77 14.11 -4.77
C THR A 80 12.45 13.33 -4.76
N ALA A 81 11.35 14.07 -4.86
CA ALA A 81 10.00 13.50 -4.96
C ALA A 81 9.15 14.24 -5.99
N LEU A 82 8.10 13.58 -6.45
CA LEU A 82 7.03 14.11 -7.30
C LEU A 82 5.69 13.74 -6.67
N VAL A 83 5.02 14.71 -6.04
CA VAL A 83 3.76 14.51 -5.31
C VAL A 83 2.64 15.27 -6.00
N ARG A 84 1.70 14.55 -6.63
CA ARG A 84 0.70 15.22 -7.50
C ARG A 84 -0.69 14.63 -7.33
N PRO A 85 -1.72 15.46 -7.25
CA PRO A 85 -3.12 15.03 -7.34
C PRO A 85 -3.51 14.52 -8.73
N HIS A 86 -2.71 14.81 -9.75
CA HIS A 86 -2.93 14.42 -11.14
C HIS A 86 -2.71 12.92 -11.40
N PHE A 87 -2.06 12.19 -10.51
CA PHE A 87 -2.04 10.74 -10.57
C PHE A 87 -3.44 10.21 -10.23
N ALA A 88 -4.13 9.68 -11.24
CA ALA A 88 -5.50 9.21 -11.09
C ALA A 88 -5.66 7.98 -10.17
N SER A 89 -4.57 7.25 -9.93
CA SER A 89 -4.54 6.05 -9.08
C SER A 89 -3.10 5.64 -8.77
N GLY A 90 -2.90 4.71 -7.83
CA GLY A 90 -1.61 4.08 -7.59
C GLY A 90 -1.07 3.37 -8.83
N THR A 91 -1.92 2.68 -9.59
CA THR A 91 -1.53 2.05 -10.87
C THR A 91 -1.02 3.07 -11.88
N HIS A 92 -1.66 4.25 -11.99
CA HIS A 92 -1.17 5.34 -12.85
C HIS A 92 0.19 5.85 -12.37
N THR A 93 0.38 6.02 -11.06
CA THR A 93 1.65 6.45 -10.48
C THR A 93 2.79 5.50 -10.84
N ILE A 94 2.56 4.18 -10.62
CA ILE A 94 3.52 3.13 -10.95
C ILE A 94 3.77 3.06 -12.47
N SER A 95 2.73 3.23 -13.28
CA SER A 95 2.86 3.30 -14.75
C SER A 95 3.78 4.44 -15.16
N CYS A 96 3.57 5.65 -14.63
CA CYS A 96 4.45 6.80 -14.91
C CYS A 96 5.89 6.54 -14.48
N ALA A 97 6.11 5.91 -13.33
CA ALA A 97 7.44 5.54 -12.85
C ALA A 97 8.14 4.57 -13.82
N LEU A 98 7.48 3.46 -14.18
CA LEU A 98 8.06 2.43 -15.04
C LEU A 98 8.30 2.94 -16.47
N PHE A 99 7.31 3.55 -17.13
CA PHE A 99 7.47 4.15 -18.45
C PHE A 99 8.48 5.31 -18.47
N GLY A 100 8.72 5.95 -17.32
CA GLY A 100 9.72 6.98 -17.17
C GLY A 100 11.14 6.46 -17.40
N VAL A 101 11.46 5.31 -16.81
CA VAL A 101 12.82 4.76 -16.74
C VAL A 101 13.09 3.62 -17.75
N LEU A 102 12.06 3.03 -18.33
CA LEU A 102 12.16 1.96 -19.33
C LEU A 102 12.10 2.50 -20.76
N ARG A 103 12.78 1.83 -21.69
CA ARG A 103 12.80 2.13 -23.13
C ARG A 103 12.59 0.85 -23.93
N PRO A 104 12.17 0.92 -25.20
CA PRO A 104 12.13 -0.24 -26.10
C PRO A 104 13.48 -0.96 -26.12
N GLY A 105 13.45 -2.28 -25.94
CA GLY A 105 14.64 -3.13 -25.81
C GLY A 105 15.13 -3.37 -24.39
N ASP A 106 14.65 -2.61 -23.40
CA ASP A 106 14.91 -2.86 -21.98
C ASP A 106 14.07 -4.04 -21.46
N GLU A 107 14.49 -4.57 -20.31
CA GLU A 107 13.77 -5.60 -19.57
C GLU A 107 13.36 -5.08 -18.18
N LEU A 108 12.10 -5.36 -17.80
CA LEU A 108 11.57 -5.28 -16.45
C LEU A 108 11.57 -6.69 -15.84
N LEU A 109 12.33 -6.90 -14.76
CA LEU A 109 12.39 -8.16 -14.03
C LEU A 109 11.80 -7.99 -12.62
N TYR A 110 10.64 -8.59 -12.34
CA TYR A 110 10.12 -8.68 -10.97
C TYR A 110 10.76 -9.86 -10.23
N ILE A 111 11.22 -9.60 -8.99
CA ILE A 111 11.94 -10.60 -8.16
C ILE A 111 11.15 -11.04 -6.92
N THR A 112 9.91 -10.59 -6.81
CA THR A 112 8.98 -10.93 -5.71
C THR A 112 7.73 -11.65 -6.21
N GLY A 113 7.87 -12.40 -7.29
CA GLY A 113 6.76 -13.03 -8.01
C GLY A 113 5.95 -12.04 -8.81
N LYS A 114 4.75 -12.43 -9.21
CA LYS A 114 3.84 -11.60 -9.99
C LYS A 114 3.48 -10.31 -9.25
N PRO A 115 3.54 -9.14 -9.93
CA PRO A 115 3.06 -7.89 -9.35
C PRO A 115 1.55 -7.90 -9.16
N TYR A 116 1.02 -6.85 -8.53
CA TYR A 116 -0.40 -6.68 -8.28
C TYR A 116 -1.23 -6.72 -9.57
N ASP A 117 -2.44 -7.27 -9.51
CA ASP A 117 -3.28 -7.60 -10.67
C ASP A 117 -3.47 -6.44 -11.66
N THR A 118 -3.62 -5.21 -11.19
CA THR A 118 -3.78 -4.04 -12.08
C THR A 118 -2.52 -3.74 -12.91
N LEU A 119 -1.33 -4.11 -12.41
CA LEU A 119 -0.07 -3.95 -13.15
C LEU A 119 0.09 -4.95 -14.29
N HIS A 120 -0.59 -6.09 -14.25
CA HIS A 120 -0.58 -7.02 -15.38
C HIS A 120 -1.05 -6.37 -16.70
N LYS A 121 -1.98 -5.41 -16.61
CA LYS A 121 -2.44 -4.66 -17.79
C LYS A 121 -1.44 -3.58 -18.22
N VAL A 122 -0.76 -2.95 -17.27
CA VAL A 122 0.32 -1.98 -17.56
C VAL A 122 1.50 -2.68 -18.23
N ILE A 123 1.86 -3.87 -17.75
CA ILE A 123 2.90 -4.72 -18.34
C ILE A 123 2.42 -5.25 -19.69
N GLY A 124 1.19 -5.77 -19.76
CA GLY A 124 0.52 -6.22 -20.97
C GLY A 124 1.10 -7.49 -21.59
N LYS A 125 0.86 -7.64 -22.88
CA LYS A 125 1.39 -8.71 -23.73
C LYS A 125 1.88 -8.10 -25.04
N PRO A 126 2.89 -8.70 -25.72
CA PRO A 126 3.34 -8.22 -27.02
C PRO A 126 2.19 -8.20 -28.03
N GLY A 127 1.97 -7.06 -28.68
CA GLY A 127 0.98 -6.90 -29.74
C GLY A 127 -0.48 -6.88 -29.30
N ASP A 128 -0.76 -6.63 -28.00
CA ASP A 128 -2.14 -6.48 -27.50
C ASP A 128 -2.80 -5.15 -27.91
N GLY A 129 -2.02 -4.23 -28.47
CA GLY A 129 -2.49 -2.95 -29.03
C GLY A 129 -2.97 -1.96 -27.95
N THR A 130 -2.69 -2.22 -26.66
CA THR A 130 -3.11 -1.37 -25.55
C THR A 130 -2.10 -0.26 -25.23
N GLY A 131 -0.90 -0.28 -25.82
CA GLY A 131 0.22 0.58 -25.49
C GLY A 131 0.88 0.23 -24.15
N SER A 132 0.75 -1.02 -23.72
CA SER A 132 1.42 -1.59 -22.56
C SER A 132 2.95 -1.57 -22.70
N LEU A 133 3.68 -1.87 -21.60
CA LEU A 133 5.15 -1.93 -21.64
C LEU A 133 5.64 -2.93 -22.70
N GLN A 134 5.04 -4.14 -22.75
CA GLN A 134 5.43 -5.15 -23.72
C GLN A 134 5.03 -4.77 -25.16
N ASP A 135 3.87 -4.14 -25.35
CA ASP A 135 3.45 -3.61 -26.64
C ASP A 135 4.39 -2.48 -27.11
N TRP A 136 4.98 -1.75 -26.16
CA TRP A 136 5.96 -0.69 -26.41
C TRP A 136 7.40 -1.21 -26.59
N GLY A 137 7.61 -2.53 -26.57
CA GLY A 137 8.91 -3.16 -26.83
C GLY A 137 9.78 -3.34 -25.58
N VAL A 138 9.23 -3.25 -24.39
CA VAL A 138 9.89 -3.62 -23.14
C VAL A 138 9.62 -5.09 -22.86
N SER A 139 10.65 -5.89 -22.61
CA SER A 139 10.47 -7.28 -22.20
C SER A 139 10.15 -7.39 -20.72
N TYR A 140 9.41 -8.44 -20.34
CA TYR A 140 9.02 -8.71 -18.97
C TYR A 140 9.33 -10.14 -18.56
N ARG A 141 9.91 -10.30 -17.39
CA ARG A 141 10.04 -11.59 -16.70
C ARG A 141 9.79 -11.42 -15.20
N GLU A 142 9.51 -12.54 -14.53
CA GLU A 142 9.38 -12.61 -13.09
C GLU A 142 10.14 -13.82 -12.55
N VAL A 143 10.59 -13.72 -11.29
CA VAL A 143 11.13 -14.82 -10.48
C VAL A 143 10.17 -15.02 -9.33
N ASP A 144 9.64 -16.23 -9.23
CA ASP A 144 8.75 -16.60 -8.14
C ASP A 144 9.51 -16.67 -6.81
N LEU A 145 8.79 -16.48 -5.72
CA LEU A 145 9.31 -16.70 -4.37
C LEU A 145 9.48 -18.21 -4.11
N THR A 146 10.31 -18.54 -3.14
CA THR A 146 10.39 -19.94 -2.61
C THR A 146 9.05 -20.33 -1.97
N ASP A 147 8.87 -21.62 -1.67
CA ASP A 147 7.68 -22.13 -1.00
C ASP A 147 7.47 -21.48 0.38
N GLU A 148 8.55 -21.02 1.03
CA GLU A 148 8.53 -20.30 2.31
C GLU A 148 8.22 -18.81 2.15
N GLY A 149 8.08 -18.32 0.90
CA GLY A 149 7.79 -16.92 0.59
C GLY A 149 9.03 -15.99 0.61
N ALA A 150 10.23 -16.55 0.60
CA ALA A 150 11.48 -15.80 0.49
C ALA A 150 11.88 -15.58 -0.97
N VAL A 151 12.75 -14.60 -1.21
CA VAL A 151 13.32 -14.37 -2.54
C VAL A 151 14.29 -15.51 -2.87
N ASP A 152 14.13 -16.12 -4.05
CA ASP A 152 15.09 -17.11 -4.58
C ASP A 152 16.31 -16.37 -5.15
N GLU A 153 17.33 -16.19 -4.29
CA GLU A 153 18.55 -15.46 -4.68
C GLU A 153 19.28 -16.10 -5.88
N ALA A 154 19.29 -17.42 -5.97
CA ALA A 154 19.97 -18.12 -7.05
C ALA A 154 19.25 -17.91 -8.38
N ALA A 155 17.92 -18.04 -8.38
CA ALA A 155 17.09 -17.79 -9.54
C ALA A 155 17.16 -16.31 -9.97
N VAL A 156 17.14 -15.36 -9.01
CA VAL A 156 17.31 -13.93 -9.30
C VAL A 156 18.65 -13.64 -9.97
N ARG A 157 19.76 -14.17 -9.45
CA ARG A 157 21.10 -14.00 -10.07
C ARG A 157 21.13 -14.54 -11.48
N ALA A 158 20.53 -15.70 -11.72
CA ALA A 158 20.47 -16.32 -13.04
C ALA A 158 19.55 -15.59 -14.01
N ALA A 159 18.51 -14.90 -13.50
CA ALA A 159 17.56 -14.18 -14.33
C ALA A 159 18.07 -12.82 -14.82
N ILE A 160 18.96 -12.15 -14.10
CA ILE A 160 19.50 -10.85 -14.50
C ILE A 160 20.30 -10.98 -15.81
N SER A 161 19.94 -10.19 -16.81
CA SER A 161 20.55 -10.18 -18.15
C SER A 161 21.13 -8.80 -18.49
N PRO A 162 21.90 -8.67 -19.58
CA PRO A 162 22.34 -7.36 -20.04
C PRO A 162 21.19 -6.39 -20.32
N GLN A 163 20.02 -6.89 -20.73
CA GLN A 163 18.82 -6.11 -21.03
C GLN A 163 18.04 -5.70 -19.79
N THR A 164 18.27 -6.36 -18.64
CA THR A 164 17.57 -6.04 -17.39
C THR A 164 17.91 -4.60 -16.96
N ARG A 165 16.97 -3.69 -17.16
CA ARG A 165 17.10 -2.27 -16.82
C ARG A 165 16.50 -1.95 -15.47
N VAL A 166 15.35 -2.56 -15.13
CA VAL A 166 14.62 -2.32 -13.89
C VAL A 166 14.36 -3.65 -13.19
N ILE A 167 14.71 -3.72 -11.90
CA ILE A 167 14.26 -4.74 -10.98
C ILE A 167 13.01 -4.22 -10.27
N GLY A 168 11.89 -4.93 -10.40
CA GLY A 168 10.65 -4.62 -9.72
C GLY A 168 10.49 -5.40 -8.42
N ILE A 169 10.12 -4.72 -7.36
CA ILE A 169 9.80 -5.28 -6.04
C ILE A 169 8.40 -4.81 -5.65
N GLN A 170 7.50 -5.72 -5.36
CA GLN A 170 6.24 -5.41 -4.70
C GLN A 170 6.38 -5.69 -3.21
N ARG A 171 6.39 -4.64 -2.37
CA ARG A 171 6.58 -4.75 -0.92
C ARG A 171 5.42 -5.44 -0.24
N SER A 172 4.20 -4.97 -0.49
CA SER A 172 2.96 -5.51 0.09
C SER A 172 2.59 -6.86 -0.53
N ARG A 173 1.84 -7.67 0.23
CA ARG A 173 1.37 -9.00 -0.24
C ARG A 173 0.30 -8.96 -1.32
N GLY A 174 -0.47 -7.87 -1.45
CA GLY A 174 -1.67 -7.86 -2.30
C GLY A 174 -2.66 -8.96 -1.89
N TYR A 175 -3.24 -9.68 -2.85
CA TYR A 175 -4.13 -10.83 -2.62
C TYR A 175 -3.39 -12.17 -2.60
N ALA A 176 -2.16 -12.20 -2.07
CA ALA A 176 -1.37 -13.41 -1.98
C ALA A 176 -1.17 -13.84 -0.52
N TRP A 177 -1.18 -15.16 -0.30
CA TRP A 177 -0.82 -15.75 1.00
C TRP A 177 0.72 -15.88 1.07
N ARG A 178 1.38 -14.72 1.12
CA ARG A 178 2.83 -14.58 1.24
C ARG A 178 3.18 -13.51 2.26
N PRO A 179 4.38 -13.48 2.82
CA PRO A 179 4.81 -12.34 3.63
C PRO A 179 4.90 -11.07 2.78
N SER A 180 4.71 -9.91 3.40
CA SER A 180 5.19 -8.62 2.91
C SER A 180 6.65 -8.44 3.35
N PHE A 181 7.42 -7.60 2.65
CA PHE A 181 8.86 -7.49 2.88
C PHE A 181 9.23 -6.36 3.85
N THR A 182 10.14 -6.67 4.77
CA THR A 182 10.79 -5.70 5.65
C THR A 182 11.77 -4.84 4.86
N ILE A 183 12.11 -3.67 5.40
CA ILE A 183 13.17 -2.83 4.82
C ILE A 183 14.54 -3.54 4.82
N ASP A 184 14.81 -4.39 5.81
CA ASP A 184 16.04 -5.19 5.85
C ASP A 184 16.09 -6.25 4.73
N GLU A 185 14.96 -6.85 4.38
CA GLU A 185 14.86 -7.77 3.23
C GLU A 185 15.02 -7.01 1.91
N ILE A 186 14.41 -5.84 1.78
CA ILE A 186 14.59 -4.98 0.60
C ILE A 186 16.07 -4.57 0.46
N ALA A 187 16.75 -4.23 1.57
CA ALA A 187 18.19 -3.93 1.55
C ALA A 187 19.01 -5.10 0.98
N ARG A 188 18.72 -6.34 1.43
CA ARG A 188 19.38 -7.54 0.89
C ARG A 188 19.08 -7.77 -0.60
N MET A 189 17.83 -7.51 -1.04
CA MET A 189 17.47 -7.58 -2.46
C MET A 189 18.25 -6.55 -3.29
N VAL A 190 18.39 -5.32 -2.80
CA VAL A 190 19.19 -4.28 -3.45
C VAL A 190 20.66 -4.70 -3.56
N GLU A 191 21.25 -5.16 -2.46
CA GLU A 191 22.63 -5.65 -2.44
C GLU A 191 22.83 -6.83 -3.42
N LEU A 192 21.92 -7.80 -3.42
CA LEU A 192 21.91 -8.94 -4.32
C LEU A 192 21.98 -8.49 -5.77
N VAL A 193 21.01 -7.69 -6.24
CA VAL A 193 20.90 -7.32 -7.64
C VAL A 193 22.00 -6.38 -8.10
N LYS A 194 22.41 -5.40 -7.25
CA LYS A 194 23.52 -4.49 -7.54
C LYS A 194 24.87 -5.22 -7.55
N SER A 195 25.04 -6.34 -6.85
CA SER A 195 26.24 -7.15 -6.94
C SER A 195 26.39 -7.87 -8.29
N VAL A 196 25.28 -8.13 -8.97
CA VAL A 196 25.27 -8.76 -10.32
C VAL A 196 25.35 -7.70 -11.42
N LYS A 197 24.55 -6.64 -11.30
CA LYS A 197 24.46 -5.56 -12.30
C LYS A 197 24.38 -4.21 -11.58
N PRO A 198 25.51 -3.52 -11.34
CA PRO A 198 25.57 -2.30 -10.55
C PRO A 198 24.74 -1.12 -11.09
N ASP A 199 24.48 -1.08 -12.41
CA ASP A 199 23.73 -0.03 -13.10
C ASP A 199 22.24 -0.30 -13.24
N VAL A 200 21.75 -1.45 -12.72
CA VAL A 200 20.31 -1.75 -12.74
C VAL A 200 19.56 -0.81 -11.78
N LEU A 201 18.37 -0.34 -12.19
CA LEU A 201 17.51 0.44 -11.33
C LEU A 201 16.63 -0.49 -10.48
N VAL A 202 16.57 -0.25 -9.19
CA VAL A 202 15.64 -0.95 -8.28
C VAL A 202 14.40 -0.09 -8.06
N PHE A 203 13.26 -0.62 -8.46
CA PHE A 203 11.94 0.00 -8.29
C PHE A 203 11.14 -0.74 -7.21
N VAL A 204 10.51 -0.01 -6.30
CA VAL A 204 9.60 -0.57 -5.28
C VAL A 204 8.20 0.01 -5.43
N ASP A 205 7.20 -0.85 -5.60
CA ASP A 205 5.82 -0.54 -5.29
C ASP A 205 5.68 -0.56 -3.76
N ASN A 206 5.60 0.64 -3.15
CA ASN A 206 5.56 0.81 -1.69
C ASN A 206 4.14 0.95 -1.13
N CYS A 207 3.11 0.76 -1.95
CA CYS A 207 1.71 0.86 -1.50
C CYS A 207 1.46 0.02 -0.24
N TYR A 208 0.89 0.63 0.79
CA TYR A 208 0.62 0.07 2.12
C TYR A 208 1.85 -0.20 3.00
N GLY A 209 3.08 0.03 2.50
CA GLY A 209 4.30 -0.15 3.28
C GLY A 209 4.75 1.11 4.02
N GLU A 210 4.31 2.27 3.58
CA GLU A 210 4.76 3.56 4.11
C GLU A 210 4.44 3.71 5.60
N PHE A 211 5.42 4.16 6.38
CA PHE A 211 5.31 4.37 7.83
C PHE A 211 5.06 3.11 8.68
N THR A 212 5.10 1.92 8.09
CA THR A 212 4.95 0.66 8.85
C THR A 212 6.21 0.28 9.61
N GLU A 213 7.36 0.82 9.19
CA GLU A 213 8.68 0.68 9.81
C GLU A 213 9.32 2.06 10.02
N GLU A 214 10.48 2.10 10.68
CA GLU A 214 11.20 3.37 10.93
C GLU A 214 11.99 3.87 9.71
N ARG A 215 12.26 2.99 8.74
CA ARG A 215 12.97 3.30 7.49
C ARG A 215 12.08 3.01 6.29
N GLU A 216 12.43 3.67 5.19
CA GLU A 216 11.76 3.52 3.91
C GLU A 216 12.68 2.90 2.84
N PRO A 217 12.15 2.35 1.74
CA PRO A 217 12.96 1.65 0.73
C PRO A 217 14.11 2.48 0.14
N THR A 218 13.92 3.77 -0.07
CA THR A 218 14.95 4.68 -0.60
C THR A 218 16.15 4.84 0.32
N GLU A 219 15.97 4.67 1.63
CA GLU A 219 17.06 4.74 2.62
C GLU A 219 18.00 3.52 2.57
N VAL A 220 17.64 2.49 1.80
CA VAL A 220 18.44 1.25 1.68
C VAL A 220 18.88 0.97 0.23
N GLY A 221 18.92 2.01 -0.60
CA GLY A 221 19.48 1.94 -1.95
C GLY A 221 18.50 1.62 -3.07
N VAL A 222 17.19 1.72 -2.81
CA VAL A 222 16.16 1.71 -3.86
C VAL A 222 16.26 3.00 -4.66
N ASP A 223 16.34 2.87 -5.99
CA ASP A 223 16.52 4.02 -6.89
C ASP A 223 15.22 4.77 -7.17
N LEU A 224 14.08 4.07 -7.12
CA LEU A 224 12.76 4.65 -7.40
C LEU A 224 11.69 3.89 -6.64
N MET A 225 10.82 4.58 -5.94
CA MET A 225 9.62 4.01 -5.35
C MET A 225 8.39 4.85 -5.68
N ALA A 226 7.24 4.22 -5.69
CA ALA A 226 5.97 4.87 -5.98
C ALA A 226 4.83 4.32 -5.13
N GLY A 227 3.81 5.14 -4.92
CA GLY A 227 2.61 4.75 -4.21
C GLY A 227 1.44 5.72 -4.40
N SER A 228 0.34 5.40 -3.75
CA SER A 228 -0.92 6.16 -3.84
C SER A 228 -1.11 7.07 -2.63
N LEU A 229 -1.55 8.30 -2.86
CA LEU A 229 -1.86 9.24 -1.77
C LEU A 229 -3.18 8.91 -1.05
N ILE A 230 -4.10 8.18 -1.65
CA ILE A 230 -5.31 7.74 -0.91
C ILE A 230 -5.01 6.62 0.11
N LYS A 231 -3.77 6.09 0.09
CA LYS A 231 -3.26 5.10 1.04
C LYS A 231 -2.52 5.78 2.19
N ASN A 232 -1.50 5.11 2.73
CA ASN A 232 -0.79 5.53 3.94
C ASN A 232 -0.36 7.01 3.95
N PRO A 233 0.33 7.54 2.92
CA PRO A 233 0.89 8.90 3.01
C PRO A 233 -0.15 10.01 3.04
N GLY A 234 -1.36 9.74 2.56
CA GLY A 234 -2.42 10.73 2.57
C GLY A 234 -3.19 10.84 3.88
N GLY A 235 -2.91 9.96 4.88
CA GLY A 235 -3.48 10.05 6.22
C GLY A 235 -5.01 10.12 6.27
N GLY A 236 -5.71 9.53 5.28
CA GLY A 236 -7.17 9.59 5.16
C GLY A 236 -7.73 10.94 4.68
N LEU A 237 -6.88 11.91 4.33
CA LEU A 237 -7.31 13.24 3.86
C LEU A 237 -7.05 13.50 2.37
N ALA A 238 -6.14 12.78 1.75
CA ALA A 238 -5.86 12.92 0.33
C ALA A 238 -6.98 12.28 -0.49
N ALA A 239 -7.71 13.10 -1.23
CA ALA A 239 -8.85 12.64 -2.02
C ALA A 239 -8.44 11.92 -3.32
N THR A 240 -7.21 12.11 -3.78
CA THR A 240 -6.65 11.54 -5.01
C THR A 240 -5.15 11.70 -5.01
N GLY A 241 -4.48 11.14 -6.02
CA GLY A 241 -3.09 11.41 -6.28
C GLY A 241 -2.16 10.26 -5.98
N GLY A 242 -0.88 10.53 -6.23
CA GLY A 242 0.21 9.61 -6.00
C GLY A 242 1.51 10.35 -5.72
N TYR A 243 2.50 9.58 -5.32
CA TYR A 243 3.86 10.07 -5.10
C TYR A 243 4.88 9.14 -5.77
N ILE A 244 5.96 9.72 -6.24
CA ILE A 244 7.15 9.03 -6.72
C ILE A 244 8.34 9.64 -5.99
N CYS A 245 9.20 8.83 -5.37
CA CYS A 245 10.40 9.25 -4.67
C CYS A 245 11.60 8.43 -5.15
N GLY A 246 12.78 9.01 -5.18
CA GLY A 246 13.98 8.29 -5.58
C GLY A 246 15.12 9.20 -6.00
N THR A 247 15.98 8.70 -6.91
CA THR A 247 17.05 9.49 -7.49
C THR A 247 16.49 10.59 -8.37
N THR A 248 17.17 11.74 -8.42
CA THR A 248 16.73 12.90 -9.22
C THR A 248 16.47 12.53 -10.67
N ALA A 249 17.38 11.77 -11.30
CA ALA A 249 17.23 11.36 -12.68
C ALA A 249 16.02 10.45 -12.94
N ALA A 250 15.72 9.52 -12.03
CA ALA A 250 14.59 8.60 -12.18
C ALA A 250 13.24 9.31 -11.96
N VAL A 251 13.16 10.19 -10.96
CA VAL A 251 11.94 10.96 -10.68
C VAL A 251 11.66 11.97 -11.80
N GLU A 252 12.69 12.64 -12.32
CA GLU A 252 12.56 13.54 -13.47
C GLU A 252 12.04 12.78 -14.71
N ALA A 253 12.62 11.62 -15.03
CA ALA A 253 12.16 10.77 -16.13
C ALA A 253 10.69 10.35 -15.97
N ALA A 254 10.26 10.03 -14.76
CA ALA A 254 8.86 9.71 -14.43
C ALA A 254 7.94 10.92 -14.60
N SER A 255 8.39 12.12 -14.23
CA SER A 255 7.61 13.36 -14.36
C SER A 255 7.23 13.68 -15.81
N TYR A 256 8.09 13.31 -16.77
CA TYR A 256 7.79 13.46 -18.19
C TYR A 256 6.66 12.55 -18.69
N ARG A 257 6.32 11.50 -17.94
CA ARG A 257 5.18 10.64 -18.27
C ARG A 257 3.88 11.13 -17.66
N LEU A 258 3.96 11.83 -16.54
CA LEU A 258 2.79 12.47 -15.95
C LEU A 258 2.34 13.69 -16.77
N THR A 259 3.27 14.45 -17.29
CA THR A 259 3.02 15.68 -18.04
C THR A 259 3.42 15.51 -19.52
N ALA A 260 4.59 15.98 -19.88
CA ALA A 260 5.17 15.78 -21.21
C ALA A 260 6.70 15.93 -21.15
N PRO A 261 7.44 15.29 -22.11
CA PRO A 261 8.87 15.51 -22.25
C PRO A 261 9.21 17.00 -22.34
N GLY A 262 10.17 17.44 -21.54
CA GLY A 262 10.61 18.86 -21.47
C GLY A 262 9.76 19.76 -20.56
N ILE A 263 8.64 19.26 -20.03
CA ILE A 263 7.81 19.99 -19.05
C ILE A 263 8.07 19.44 -17.64
N GLY A 264 7.90 18.13 -17.45
CA GLY A 264 8.20 17.46 -16.18
C GLY A 264 7.39 17.97 -15.00
N GLY A 265 8.06 18.13 -13.85
CA GLY A 265 7.46 18.55 -12.59
C GLY A 265 7.17 20.05 -12.44
N GLU A 266 7.53 20.89 -13.44
CA GLU A 266 7.45 22.34 -13.38
C GLU A 266 6.01 22.90 -13.45
N VAL A 267 5.04 22.07 -13.88
CA VAL A 267 3.63 22.45 -14.07
C VAL A 267 2.68 21.60 -13.24
N GLY A 268 1.44 22.06 -13.18
CA GLY A 268 0.32 21.38 -12.54
C GLY A 268 -0.17 22.13 -11.31
N ALA A 269 -1.27 22.86 -11.46
CA ALA A 269 -1.97 23.47 -10.33
C ALA A 269 -2.51 22.37 -9.41
N MET A 270 -2.38 22.53 -8.09
CA MET A 270 -2.69 21.49 -7.10
C MET A 270 -4.20 21.30 -6.82
N LEU A 271 -5.07 21.93 -7.60
CA LEU A 271 -6.52 21.74 -7.61
C LEU A 271 -7.18 21.89 -6.22
N GLY A 272 -6.64 22.77 -5.36
CA GLY A 272 -7.14 23.00 -4.01
C GLY A 272 -6.79 21.89 -3.00
N THR A 273 -5.99 20.89 -3.38
CA THR A 273 -5.66 19.73 -2.52
C THR A 273 -4.46 19.97 -1.60
N THR A 274 -3.69 21.05 -1.80
CA THR A 274 -2.39 21.25 -1.13
C THR A 274 -2.48 21.12 0.39
N ARG A 275 -3.44 21.80 1.03
CA ARG A 275 -3.64 21.74 2.49
C ARG A 275 -3.93 20.31 2.95
N SER A 276 -4.80 19.58 2.27
CA SER A 276 -5.16 18.21 2.66
C SER A 276 -3.98 17.24 2.47
N LEU A 277 -3.12 17.44 1.48
CA LEU A 277 -1.92 16.63 1.27
C LEU A 277 -0.88 16.86 2.38
N TYR A 278 -0.62 18.12 2.77
CA TYR A 278 0.25 18.40 3.92
C TYR A 278 -0.30 17.85 5.23
N GLN A 279 -1.58 18.12 5.50
CA GLN A 279 -2.21 17.66 6.73
C GLN A 279 -2.33 16.13 6.76
N GLY A 280 -2.60 15.52 5.61
CA GLY A 280 -2.63 14.07 5.46
C GLY A 280 -1.28 13.44 5.78
N LEU A 281 -0.19 13.96 5.21
CA LEU A 281 1.16 13.49 5.52
C LEU A 281 1.49 13.65 7.02
N PHE A 282 1.08 14.78 7.61
CA PHE A 282 1.26 15.00 9.05
C PHE A 282 0.53 13.96 9.91
N LEU A 283 -0.67 13.54 9.52
CA LEU A 283 -1.47 12.54 10.24
C LEU A 283 -1.06 11.10 9.91
N ALA A 284 -0.43 10.87 8.78
CA ALA A 284 -0.16 9.53 8.24
C ALA A 284 0.50 8.56 9.24
N PRO A 285 1.58 8.93 9.97
CA PRO A 285 2.19 8.02 10.94
C PRO A 285 1.22 7.55 12.03
N HIS A 286 0.38 8.46 12.54
CA HIS A 286 -0.64 8.14 13.55
C HIS A 286 -1.70 7.19 12.98
N ILE A 287 -2.25 7.51 11.80
CA ILE A 287 -3.33 6.71 11.18
C ILE A 287 -2.81 5.32 10.81
N VAL A 288 -1.61 5.21 10.24
CA VAL A 288 -0.97 3.91 9.97
C VAL A 288 -0.80 3.10 11.25
N GLY A 289 -0.37 3.73 12.36
CA GLY A 289 -0.31 3.09 13.67
C GLY A 289 -1.66 2.55 14.13
N GLN A 290 -2.77 3.31 13.94
CA GLN A 290 -4.11 2.87 14.27
C GLN A 290 -4.56 1.66 13.42
N ALA A 291 -4.29 1.70 12.12
CA ALA A 291 -4.60 0.60 11.21
C ALA A 291 -3.82 -0.68 11.57
N LEU A 292 -2.53 -0.56 11.87
CA LEU A 292 -1.69 -1.69 12.29
C LEU A 292 -2.15 -2.30 13.63
N ARG A 293 -2.55 -1.47 14.60
CA ARG A 293 -3.16 -1.96 15.85
C ARG A 293 -4.43 -2.75 15.55
N GLY A 294 -5.26 -2.25 14.64
CA GLY A 294 -6.46 -2.96 14.18
C GLY A 294 -6.15 -4.31 13.54
N SER A 295 -5.12 -4.37 12.69
CA SER A 295 -4.66 -5.62 12.06
C SER A 295 -4.12 -6.63 13.08
N VAL A 296 -3.34 -6.17 14.09
CA VAL A 296 -2.85 -7.03 15.20
C VAL A 296 -4.01 -7.57 16.02
N PHE A 297 -4.98 -6.71 16.37
CA PHE A 297 -6.18 -7.12 17.10
C PHE A 297 -6.97 -8.18 16.33
N ALA A 298 -7.23 -7.96 15.04
CA ALA A 298 -7.95 -8.91 14.20
C ALA A 298 -7.21 -10.26 14.11
N ALA A 299 -5.89 -10.26 13.88
CA ALA A 299 -5.10 -11.47 13.87
C ALA A 299 -5.22 -12.25 15.18
N ALA A 300 -4.98 -11.60 16.32
CA ALA A 300 -5.04 -12.25 17.64
C ALA A 300 -6.42 -12.80 17.96
N LEU A 301 -7.47 -12.07 17.60
CA LEU A 301 -8.86 -12.49 17.81
C LEU A 301 -9.18 -13.75 16.97
N PHE A 302 -8.86 -13.73 15.68
CA PHE A 302 -9.15 -14.87 14.79
C PHE A 302 -8.27 -16.08 15.08
N GLU A 303 -7.00 -15.91 15.43
CA GLU A 303 -6.13 -17.02 15.88
C GLU A 303 -6.67 -17.68 17.16
N ARG A 304 -7.15 -16.89 18.13
CA ARG A 304 -7.80 -17.42 19.33
C ARG A 304 -9.06 -18.25 19.01
N LEU A 305 -9.74 -17.92 17.92
CA LEU A 305 -10.91 -18.67 17.40
C LEU A 305 -10.52 -19.87 16.52
N GLY A 306 -9.23 -20.14 16.33
CA GLY A 306 -8.71 -21.28 15.60
C GLY A 306 -8.56 -21.06 14.09
N PHE A 307 -8.62 -19.81 13.60
CA PHE A 307 -8.34 -19.48 12.22
C PHE A 307 -6.85 -19.23 11.98
N GLU A 308 -6.38 -19.52 10.78
CA GLU A 308 -5.04 -19.14 10.34
C GLU A 308 -5.04 -17.69 9.88
N THR A 309 -4.05 -16.93 10.33
CA THR A 309 -3.85 -15.54 9.92
C THR A 309 -2.46 -15.32 9.33
N SER A 310 -2.32 -14.33 8.48
CA SER A 310 -1.03 -13.91 7.94
C SER A 310 -1.02 -12.38 7.73
N PRO A 311 -0.06 -11.66 8.38
CA PRO A 311 0.89 -12.12 9.38
C PRO A 311 0.18 -12.60 10.65
N ALA A 312 0.85 -13.43 11.46
CA ALA A 312 0.40 -13.75 12.82
C ALA A 312 0.39 -12.49 13.69
N TRP A 313 -0.37 -12.50 14.80
CA TRP A 313 -0.54 -11.31 15.63
C TRP A 313 0.79 -10.76 16.20
N ASP A 314 1.74 -11.65 16.50
CA ASP A 314 3.05 -11.32 17.06
C ASP A 314 4.13 -11.04 16.00
N ALA A 315 3.83 -11.29 14.72
CA ALA A 315 4.75 -11.04 13.62
C ALA A 315 4.96 -9.54 13.36
N ARG A 316 6.14 -9.18 12.85
CA ARG A 316 6.45 -7.82 12.38
C ARG A 316 5.50 -7.41 11.26
N ARG A 317 5.04 -6.19 11.31
CA ARG A 317 4.13 -5.61 10.31
C ARG A 317 4.92 -4.75 9.33
N THR A 318 4.75 -4.99 8.04
CA THR A 318 5.46 -4.32 6.95
C THR A 318 4.52 -3.84 5.84
N ASP A 319 3.24 -4.15 5.99
CA ASP A 319 2.11 -3.58 5.26
C ASP A 319 0.86 -3.53 6.16
N LEU A 320 -0.25 -2.99 5.65
CA LEU A 320 -1.52 -2.90 6.39
C LEU A 320 -2.42 -4.12 6.22
N ILE A 321 -2.06 -5.06 5.36
CA ILE A 321 -2.96 -6.15 4.98
C ILE A 321 -2.91 -7.26 6.02
N GLN A 322 -4.09 -7.63 6.52
CA GLN A 322 -4.32 -8.79 7.37
C GLN A 322 -5.11 -9.84 6.60
N ALA A 323 -4.46 -10.93 6.23
CA ALA A 323 -5.13 -12.07 5.63
C ALA A 323 -5.67 -13.01 6.71
N ILE A 324 -6.91 -13.48 6.54
CA ILE A 324 -7.59 -14.43 7.43
C ILE A 324 -8.14 -15.56 6.57
N ARG A 325 -7.73 -16.80 6.86
CA ARG A 325 -8.14 -17.99 6.10
C ARG A 325 -9.35 -18.64 6.76
N PHE A 326 -10.51 -18.52 6.14
CA PHE A 326 -11.76 -19.05 6.68
C PHE A 326 -12.02 -20.51 6.29
N ARG A 327 -11.51 -20.99 5.16
CA ARG A 327 -11.76 -22.34 4.61
C ARG A 327 -13.26 -22.66 4.39
N ASP A 328 -14.12 -21.66 4.45
CA ASP A 328 -15.57 -21.74 4.24
C ASP A 328 -16.04 -20.45 3.57
N GLU A 329 -16.70 -20.57 2.43
CA GLU A 329 -17.19 -19.44 1.65
C GLU A 329 -18.22 -18.60 2.43
N ARG A 330 -19.11 -19.25 3.20
CA ARG A 330 -20.16 -18.57 3.97
C ARG A 330 -19.57 -17.71 5.07
N LEU A 331 -18.52 -18.21 5.76
CA LEU A 331 -17.81 -17.46 6.80
C LEU A 331 -17.06 -16.27 6.20
N LEU A 332 -16.44 -16.44 5.03
CA LEU A 332 -15.78 -15.37 4.30
C LEU A 332 -16.78 -14.27 3.91
N ILE A 333 -17.90 -14.62 3.30
CA ILE A 333 -18.95 -13.67 2.91
C ILE A 333 -19.52 -12.95 4.15
N ALA A 334 -19.84 -13.71 5.21
CA ALA A 334 -20.35 -13.12 6.47
C ALA A 334 -19.37 -12.14 7.11
N PHE A 335 -18.05 -12.43 7.07
CA PHE A 335 -17.02 -11.53 7.53
C PHE A 335 -17.02 -10.22 6.75
N VAL A 336 -16.93 -10.28 5.43
CA VAL A 336 -16.91 -9.07 4.57
C VAL A 336 -18.17 -8.24 4.73
N GLN A 337 -19.36 -8.89 4.74
CA GLN A 337 -20.62 -8.22 5.00
C GLN A 337 -20.67 -7.57 6.40
N GLY A 338 -20.01 -8.18 7.39
CA GLY A 338 -19.91 -7.63 8.73
C GLY A 338 -19.05 -6.37 8.81
N ILE A 339 -17.91 -6.35 8.12
CA ILE A 339 -17.09 -5.15 7.98
C ILE A 339 -17.89 -4.03 7.31
N GLN A 340 -18.65 -4.33 6.25
CA GLN A 340 -19.52 -3.35 5.59
C GLN A 340 -20.58 -2.77 6.52
N ARG A 341 -21.23 -3.60 7.33
CA ARG A 341 -22.25 -3.14 8.31
C ARG A 341 -21.67 -2.19 9.38
N ALA A 342 -20.38 -2.26 9.66
CA ALA A 342 -19.71 -1.36 10.59
C ALA A 342 -19.10 -0.12 9.92
N ALA A 343 -19.19 0.00 8.60
CA ALA A 343 -18.63 1.13 7.86
C ALA A 343 -19.36 2.45 8.20
N ALA A 344 -18.65 3.56 8.06
CA ALA A 344 -19.24 4.89 8.24
C ALA A 344 -20.09 5.32 7.03
N VAL A 345 -19.77 4.80 5.85
CA VAL A 345 -20.43 5.10 4.58
C VAL A 345 -21.08 3.81 4.05
N ASP A 346 -22.27 3.91 3.50
CA ASP A 346 -23.00 2.80 2.89
C ASP A 346 -23.18 1.55 3.79
N ALA A 347 -23.22 1.73 5.12
CA ALA A 347 -23.41 0.62 6.08
C ALA A 347 -24.70 -0.18 5.86
N HIS A 348 -25.68 0.41 5.19
CA HIS A 348 -26.97 -0.22 4.85
C HIS A 348 -26.90 -1.16 3.63
N VAL A 349 -25.78 -1.11 2.88
CA VAL A 349 -25.57 -1.97 1.70
C VAL A 349 -25.06 -3.33 2.16
N THR A 350 -25.56 -4.39 1.53
CA THR A 350 -25.05 -5.74 1.74
C THR A 350 -24.25 -6.14 0.48
N PRO A 351 -22.92 -6.23 0.57
CA PRO A 351 -22.11 -6.64 -0.56
C PRO A 351 -22.35 -8.11 -0.90
N GLU A 352 -22.28 -8.40 -2.19
CA GLU A 352 -22.36 -9.77 -2.75
C GLU A 352 -21.16 -10.03 -3.67
N PRO A 353 -20.75 -11.29 -3.87
CA PRO A 353 -19.73 -11.63 -4.85
C PRO A 353 -20.11 -11.15 -6.25
N TRP A 354 -19.17 -10.49 -6.92
CA TRP A 354 -19.37 -9.89 -8.24
C TRP A 354 -18.16 -10.09 -9.15
N ASP A 355 -18.40 -10.31 -10.44
CA ASP A 355 -17.35 -10.38 -11.46
C ASP A 355 -16.76 -8.99 -11.70
N MET A 356 -15.52 -8.79 -11.27
CA MET A 356 -14.83 -7.51 -11.39
C MET A 356 -13.82 -7.52 -12.56
N PRO A 357 -13.72 -6.42 -13.33
CA PRO A 357 -12.73 -6.31 -14.39
C PRO A 357 -11.30 -6.50 -13.86
N GLY A 358 -10.56 -7.42 -14.46
CA GLY A 358 -9.18 -7.72 -14.10
C GLY A 358 -9.00 -8.90 -13.14
N TYR A 359 -10.08 -9.45 -12.60
CA TYR A 359 -10.05 -10.62 -11.71
C TYR A 359 -10.54 -11.87 -12.43
N THR A 360 -10.00 -13.02 -12.04
CA THR A 360 -10.37 -14.34 -12.61
C THR A 360 -11.50 -15.04 -11.85
N HIS A 361 -11.82 -14.55 -10.67
CA HIS A 361 -12.89 -15.07 -9.81
C HIS A 361 -13.76 -13.91 -9.34
N PRO A 362 -15.03 -14.15 -9.01
CA PRO A 362 -15.84 -13.15 -8.34
C PRO A 362 -15.18 -12.66 -7.07
N VAL A 363 -15.33 -11.37 -6.77
CA VAL A 363 -14.77 -10.74 -5.57
C VAL A 363 -15.91 -10.13 -4.77
N ILE A 364 -15.91 -10.32 -3.46
CA ILE A 364 -16.77 -9.58 -2.53
C ILE A 364 -15.92 -8.49 -1.84
N MET A 365 -16.46 -7.27 -1.75
CA MET A 365 -15.74 -6.13 -1.18
C MET A 365 -16.60 -5.38 -0.17
N ALA A 366 -16.04 -5.11 1.00
CA ALA A 366 -16.53 -4.14 1.95
C ALA A 366 -15.69 -2.86 1.81
N ALA A 367 -16.26 -1.83 1.22
CA ALA A 367 -15.59 -0.59 0.88
C ALA A 367 -16.47 0.64 1.22
N GLY A 368 -17.09 0.62 2.40
CA GLY A 368 -17.86 1.75 2.93
C GLY A 368 -16.96 2.87 3.43
N THR A 369 -16.25 3.50 2.52
CA THR A 369 -15.16 4.45 2.77
C THR A 369 -15.48 5.83 2.18
N PHE A 370 -14.90 6.89 2.78
CA PHE A 370 -14.99 8.25 2.24
C PHE A 370 -14.21 8.40 0.93
N MET A 371 -13.08 7.67 0.80
CA MET A 371 -12.26 7.62 -0.41
C MET A 371 -12.51 6.29 -1.12
N GLN A 372 -13.07 6.34 -2.32
CA GLN A 372 -13.33 5.13 -3.12
C GLN A 372 -12.04 4.42 -3.53
N GLY A 373 -12.06 3.09 -3.48
CA GLY A 373 -10.94 2.23 -3.85
C GLY A 373 -10.18 1.70 -2.63
N GLY A 374 -9.03 1.09 -2.87
CA GLY A 374 -8.14 0.58 -1.81
C GLY A 374 -7.42 1.71 -1.10
N SER A 375 -8.10 2.38 -0.18
CA SER A 375 -7.59 3.51 0.60
C SER A 375 -6.97 3.08 1.93
N LEU A 376 -6.58 4.04 2.77
CA LEU A 376 -6.13 3.81 4.15
C LEU A 376 -7.28 3.46 5.11
N GLU A 377 -8.52 3.54 4.66
CA GLU A 377 -9.70 3.29 5.48
C GLU A 377 -9.98 1.80 5.64
N LEU A 378 -10.76 1.45 6.67
CA LEU A 378 -11.12 0.05 6.90
C LEU A 378 -11.89 -0.51 5.71
N SER A 379 -11.36 -1.55 5.12
CA SER A 379 -11.97 -2.33 4.06
C SER A 379 -11.61 -3.80 4.17
N ALA A 380 -12.36 -4.65 3.47
CA ALA A 380 -12.05 -6.07 3.36
C ALA A 380 -12.44 -6.55 1.97
N ASP A 381 -11.50 -7.20 1.31
CA ASP A 381 -11.66 -7.76 -0.02
C ASP A 381 -11.45 -9.27 0.03
N ALA A 382 -12.23 -10.03 -0.74
CA ALA A 382 -12.09 -11.47 -0.77
C ALA A 382 -12.45 -12.05 -2.14
N PRO A 383 -11.47 -12.57 -2.90
CA PRO A 383 -11.75 -13.42 -4.04
C PRO A 383 -12.46 -14.71 -3.60
N ILE A 384 -13.56 -15.06 -4.27
CA ILE A 384 -14.34 -16.28 -3.97
C ILE A 384 -13.64 -17.49 -4.59
N ARG A 385 -12.65 -17.98 -3.89
CA ARG A 385 -11.88 -19.18 -4.28
C ARG A 385 -11.28 -19.85 -3.04
N GLU A 386 -11.10 -21.16 -3.10
CA GLU A 386 -10.38 -21.88 -2.04
C GLU A 386 -8.94 -21.35 -1.89
N PRO A 387 -8.44 -21.28 -0.66
CA PRO A 387 -9.03 -21.71 0.61
C PRO A 387 -9.86 -20.64 1.34
N TYR A 388 -10.53 -19.75 0.62
CA TYR A 388 -11.43 -18.69 1.13
C TYR A 388 -10.73 -17.77 2.14
N ILE A 389 -9.89 -16.87 1.59
CA ILE A 389 -9.11 -15.91 2.35
C ILE A 389 -9.71 -14.51 2.19
N ALA A 390 -10.00 -13.84 3.30
CA ALA A 390 -10.29 -12.42 3.31
C ALA A 390 -9.01 -11.62 3.58
N TYR A 391 -8.89 -10.48 2.90
CA TYR A 391 -7.81 -9.51 3.05
C TYR A 391 -8.40 -8.23 3.63
N MET A 392 -8.27 -8.05 4.94
CA MET A 392 -8.66 -6.84 5.65
C MET A 392 -7.51 -5.85 5.65
N GLN A 393 -7.79 -4.58 5.49
CA GLN A 393 -6.77 -3.54 5.48
C GLN A 393 -7.29 -2.21 6.00
N GLY A 394 -6.36 -1.39 6.50
CA GLY A 394 -6.63 -0.02 6.86
C GLY A 394 -7.44 0.18 8.15
N GLY A 395 -7.82 1.41 8.35
CA GLY A 395 -8.60 1.87 9.50
C GLY A 395 -8.10 3.22 10.00
N LEU A 396 -8.93 4.27 9.88
CA LEU A 396 -8.56 5.62 10.34
C LEU A 396 -8.45 5.70 11.87
N THR A 397 -9.17 4.85 12.58
CA THR A 397 -9.10 4.73 14.04
C THR A 397 -9.13 3.26 14.45
N TYR A 398 -8.36 2.92 15.46
CA TYR A 398 -8.38 1.58 16.05
C TYR A 398 -9.78 1.16 16.53
N SER A 399 -10.51 2.08 17.16
CA SER A 399 -11.86 1.81 17.65
C SER A 399 -12.84 1.40 16.54
N HIS A 400 -12.73 2.00 15.35
CA HIS A 400 -13.54 1.61 14.20
C HIS A 400 -13.16 0.22 13.70
N VAL A 401 -11.87 -0.10 13.63
CA VAL A 401 -11.43 -1.45 13.23
C VAL A 401 -11.91 -2.51 14.24
N LYS A 402 -11.76 -2.24 15.56
CA LYS A 402 -12.28 -3.12 16.62
C LYS A 402 -13.77 -3.34 16.45
N LEU A 403 -14.56 -2.28 16.28
CA LEU A 403 -16.01 -2.37 16.05
C LEU A 403 -16.32 -3.18 14.80
N GLY A 404 -15.60 -2.94 13.69
CA GLY A 404 -15.76 -3.66 12.43
C GLY A 404 -15.56 -5.17 12.58
N VAL A 405 -14.47 -5.55 13.23
CA VAL A 405 -14.11 -6.95 13.47
C VAL A 405 -15.14 -7.63 14.39
N LEU A 406 -15.58 -6.98 15.47
CA LEU A 406 -16.59 -7.53 16.38
C LEU A 406 -17.96 -7.64 15.68
N THR A 407 -18.34 -6.66 14.86
CA THR A 407 -19.57 -6.70 14.05
C THR A 407 -19.52 -7.84 13.04
N ALA A 408 -18.37 -8.05 12.38
CA ALA A 408 -18.18 -9.16 11.47
C ALA A 408 -18.34 -10.50 12.20
N LEU A 409 -17.66 -10.66 13.33
CA LEU A 409 -17.73 -11.87 14.15
C LEU A 409 -19.16 -12.17 14.63
N SER A 410 -19.92 -11.13 15.01
CA SER A 410 -21.32 -11.29 15.46
C SER A 410 -22.26 -11.85 14.38
N GLY A 411 -21.93 -11.66 13.12
CA GLY A 411 -22.70 -12.16 11.98
C GLY A 411 -22.28 -13.54 11.48
N MET A 412 -21.23 -14.11 12.06
CA MET A 412 -20.69 -15.42 11.66
C MET A 412 -21.31 -16.54 12.51
N GLU A 413 -21.61 -17.70 11.89
CA GLU A 413 -22.20 -18.87 12.57
C GLU A 413 -21.25 -19.54 13.59
N ILE A 414 -20.13 -18.92 13.91
CA ILE A 414 -19.14 -19.44 14.88
C ILE A 414 -19.41 -19.00 16.32
N MET A 415 -20.41 -18.15 16.55
CA MET A 415 -20.78 -17.64 17.89
C MET A 415 -21.10 -18.75 18.90
N ASN A 416 -21.51 -19.93 18.42
CA ASN A 416 -21.75 -21.09 19.29
C ASN A 416 -20.46 -21.77 19.77
N LYS A 417 -19.29 -21.38 19.25
CA LYS A 417 -17.96 -21.89 19.66
C LYS A 417 -17.29 -20.98 20.71
N LEU A 418 -17.87 -19.82 20.96
CA LEU A 418 -17.49 -18.87 22.00
C LEU A 418 -18.23 -19.19 23.28
#